data_cf39b8400bc17c2952acf811db152870
#
_entry.id   cf39b8400bc17c2952acf811db152870
#
_cell.length_a   1.000
_cell.length_b   1.000
_cell.length_c   1.000
_cell.angle_alpha   90.00
_cell.angle_beta   90.00
_cell.angle_gamma   90.00
#
_symmetry.space_group_name_H-M   'P 1'
#
loop_
_entity.id
_entity.type
_entity.pdbx_description
1 polymer ?
#
loop_
_entity_poly.entity_id
_entity_poly.type
_entity_poly.pdbx_seq_one_letter_code
_entity_poly.pdbx_strand_id
1 'polypeptide(L)'
;HWKSWSLKTLESARQQDKLIVLSIGYAACHWCHVMEKETFADPNVANLMNSQFISIKVDREEHPDVDHVYMDFLLETKGNGGWPLNCILLPDGKPIYAGTYFKKDQWIQLLSRFQFLYNENPQKLKDIALDVIEQIEFQNETYSTEIFKVQEDWLEWVKFLDLEHGNLNYAQKFPMPTVPHFLMYIQDDRFQHHVRLSLDAIVNLSLIHI
;
A
#
# COMPACT_ATOMS: atom_id res chain seq x y z
N HIS A 1 -19.76 11.45 2.50
CA HIS A 1 -20.25 10.57 3.61
C HIS A 1 -19.48 9.25 3.59
N TRP A 2 -18.45 9.15 4.43
CA TRP A 2 -17.68 7.94 4.60
C TRP A 2 -18.46 6.87 5.33
N LYS A 3 -18.30 5.62 4.91
CA LYS A 3 -18.86 4.41 5.54
C LYS A 3 -17.72 3.55 6.08
N SER A 4 -18.03 2.73 7.09
CA SER A 4 -17.09 1.71 7.58
C SER A 4 -17.05 0.52 6.62
N TRP A 5 -15.93 -0.19 6.65
CA TRP A 5 -15.79 -1.49 5.99
C TRP A 5 -16.71 -2.51 6.63
N SER A 6 -17.63 -3.07 5.87
CA SER A 6 -18.55 -4.10 6.35
C SER A 6 -19.25 -4.80 5.19
N LEU A 7 -19.71 -6.03 5.41
CA LEU A 7 -20.53 -6.76 4.44
C LEU A 7 -21.77 -5.98 4.03
N LYS A 8 -22.40 -5.26 4.97
CA LYS A 8 -23.56 -4.41 4.70
C LYS A 8 -23.23 -3.27 3.74
N THR A 9 -22.04 -2.67 3.86
CA THR A 9 -21.62 -1.58 2.97
C THR A 9 -21.33 -2.11 1.57
N LEU A 10 -20.66 -3.27 1.46
CA LEU A 10 -20.40 -3.92 0.17
C LEU A 10 -21.70 -4.35 -0.51
N GLU A 11 -22.65 -4.91 0.25
CA GLU A 11 -23.96 -5.28 -0.28
C GLU A 11 -24.72 -4.04 -0.78
N SER A 12 -24.65 -2.91 -0.05
CA SER A 12 -25.23 -1.64 -0.50
C SER A 12 -24.61 -1.13 -1.82
N ALA A 13 -23.32 -1.35 -2.04
CA ALA A 13 -22.66 -1.01 -3.30
C ALA A 13 -23.18 -1.88 -4.46
N ARG A 14 -23.33 -3.19 -4.23
CA ARG A 14 -23.90 -4.14 -5.20
C ARG A 14 -25.33 -3.78 -5.58
N GLN A 15 -26.18 -3.50 -4.57
CA GLN A 15 -27.60 -3.16 -4.81
C GLN A 15 -27.78 -1.84 -5.56
N GLN A 16 -26.88 -0.87 -5.34
CA GLN A 16 -26.91 0.43 -6.02
C GLN A 16 -26.13 0.42 -7.34
N ASP A 17 -25.43 -0.67 -7.66
CA ASP A 17 -24.54 -0.80 -8.81
C ASP A 17 -23.55 0.36 -8.91
N LYS A 18 -22.92 0.72 -7.78
CA LYS A 18 -21.97 1.82 -7.67
C LYS A 18 -20.56 1.32 -7.43
N LEU A 19 -19.61 1.93 -8.13
CA LEU A 19 -18.20 1.78 -7.81
C LEU A 19 -17.92 2.22 -6.37
N ILE A 20 -16.91 1.60 -5.76
CA ILE A 20 -16.47 1.92 -4.40
C ILE A 20 -15.18 2.74 -4.47
N VAL A 21 -15.12 3.82 -3.71
CA VAL A 21 -13.89 4.51 -3.34
C VAL A 21 -13.50 4.00 -1.96
N LEU A 22 -12.39 3.27 -1.90
CA LEU A 22 -11.81 2.79 -0.64
C LEU A 22 -10.58 3.63 -0.32
N SER A 23 -10.52 4.21 0.89
CA SER A 23 -9.36 4.96 1.37
C SER A 23 -8.89 4.35 2.69
N ILE A 24 -7.66 3.83 2.69
CA ILE A 24 -7.01 3.17 3.82
C ILE A 24 -5.90 4.08 4.35
N GLY A 25 -5.82 4.20 5.66
CA GLY A 25 -4.80 4.97 6.35
C GLY A 25 -4.64 4.52 7.79
N TYR A 26 -4.08 5.37 8.63
CA TYR A 26 -3.93 5.16 10.08
C TYR A 26 -3.82 6.50 10.81
N ALA A 27 -3.99 6.48 12.12
CA ALA A 27 -4.12 7.71 12.90
C ALA A 27 -2.91 8.66 12.80
N ALA A 28 -1.69 8.13 12.75
CA ALA A 28 -0.45 8.92 12.64
C ALA A 28 0.00 9.20 11.19
N CYS A 29 -0.82 8.90 10.19
CA CYS A 29 -0.48 9.03 8.78
C CYS A 29 -0.51 10.50 8.33
N HIS A 30 0.65 11.14 8.20
CA HIS A 30 0.77 12.54 7.79
C HIS A 30 0.07 12.81 6.44
N TRP A 31 0.40 12.07 5.40
CA TRP A 31 -0.16 12.25 4.06
C TRP A 31 -1.64 11.93 3.95
N CYS A 32 -2.18 11.09 4.85
CA CYS A 32 -3.60 10.86 4.96
C CYS A 32 -4.33 12.13 5.42
N HIS A 33 -3.79 12.81 6.43
CA HIS A 33 -4.33 14.09 6.92
C HIS A 33 -4.20 15.20 5.89
N VAL A 34 -3.09 15.24 5.14
CA VAL A 34 -2.92 16.21 4.03
C VAL A 34 -4.01 15.98 2.99
N MET A 35 -4.20 14.75 2.51
CA MET A 35 -5.21 14.43 1.50
C MET A 35 -6.65 14.67 1.99
N GLU A 36 -6.90 14.45 3.27
CA GLU A 36 -8.19 14.76 3.89
C GLU A 36 -8.52 16.25 3.78
N LYS A 37 -7.57 17.12 4.12
CA LYS A 37 -7.75 18.58 4.10
C LYS A 37 -7.77 19.16 2.69
N GLU A 38 -6.88 18.71 1.82
CA GLU A 38 -6.67 19.31 0.50
C GLU A 38 -7.57 18.73 -0.59
N THR A 39 -7.98 17.45 -0.45
CA THR A 39 -8.73 16.74 -1.48
C THR A 39 -10.14 16.38 -1.00
N PHE A 40 -10.26 15.61 0.07
CA PHE A 40 -11.56 15.08 0.49
C PHE A 40 -12.49 16.13 1.10
N ALA A 41 -11.94 17.20 1.70
CA ALA A 41 -12.73 18.32 2.23
C ALA A 41 -13.25 19.28 1.15
N ASP A 42 -12.79 19.16 -0.10
CA ASP A 42 -13.28 20.00 -1.19
C ASP A 42 -14.75 19.67 -1.53
N PRO A 43 -15.65 20.67 -1.62
CA PRO A 43 -17.08 20.42 -1.88
C PRO A 43 -17.37 19.72 -3.22
N ASN A 44 -16.57 19.99 -4.27
CA ASN A 44 -16.76 19.36 -5.57
C ASN A 44 -16.37 17.88 -5.53
N VAL A 45 -15.28 17.55 -4.85
CA VAL A 45 -14.87 16.17 -4.59
C VAL A 45 -15.93 15.44 -3.78
N ALA A 46 -16.37 16.05 -2.68
CA ALA A 46 -17.40 15.47 -1.81
C ALA A 46 -18.72 15.22 -2.56
N ASN A 47 -19.17 16.17 -3.38
CA ASN A 47 -20.39 16.03 -4.18
C ASN A 47 -20.25 14.89 -5.22
N LEU A 48 -19.12 14.82 -5.93
CA LEU A 48 -18.85 13.75 -6.89
C LEU A 48 -18.85 12.38 -6.21
N MET A 49 -18.08 12.24 -5.11
CA MET A 49 -17.98 10.99 -4.37
C MET A 49 -19.35 10.55 -3.79
N ASN A 50 -20.09 11.45 -3.17
CA ASN A 50 -21.37 11.13 -2.54
C ASN A 50 -22.46 10.76 -3.56
N SER A 51 -22.44 11.37 -4.74
CA SER A 51 -23.47 11.10 -5.77
C SER A 51 -23.22 9.80 -6.54
N GLN A 52 -21.97 9.51 -6.85
CA GLN A 52 -21.65 8.46 -7.83
C GLN A 52 -20.96 7.23 -7.22
N PHE A 53 -20.41 7.32 -6.01
CA PHE A 53 -19.65 6.24 -5.39
C PHE A 53 -20.17 5.86 -4.02
N ILE A 54 -19.81 4.68 -3.58
CA ILE A 54 -19.85 4.30 -2.17
C ILE A 54 -18.46 4.53 -1.59
N SER A 55 -18.33 5.50 -0.68
CA SER A 55 -17.03 5.88 -0.10
C SER A 55 -16.81 5.14 1.22
N ILE A 56 -15.73 4.38 1.32
CA ILE A 56 -15.35 3.57 2.48
C ILE A 56 -14.02 4.07 3.04
N LYS A 57 -13.99 4.31 4.36
CA LYS A 57 -12.76 4.64 5.09
C LYS A 57 -12.36 3.45 5.95
N VAL A 58 -11.07 3.11 5.94
CA VAL A 58 -10.51 1.98 6.70
C VAL A 58 -9.28 2.46 7.46
N ASP A 59 -9.22 2.09 8.73
CA ASP A 59 -7.99 2.15 9.51
C ASP A 59 -7.26 0.80 9.38
N ARG A 60 -6.03 0.82 8.88
CA ARG A 60 -5.21 -0.38 8.69
C ARG A 60 -4.82 -1.05 10.01
N GLU A 61 -4.84 -0.32 11.11
CA GLU A 61 -4.52 -0.87 12.43
C GLU A 61 -5.70 -1.69 12.96
N GLU A 62 -6.94 -1.34 12.58
CA GLU A 62 -8.16 -2.09 12.90
C GLU A 62 -8.44 -3.22 11.90
N HIS A 63 -8.09 -3.01 10.62
CA HIS A 63 -8.35 -3.94 9.52
C HIS A 63 -7.07 -4.23 8.70
N PRO A 64 -6.05 -4.86 9.31
CA PRO A 64 -4.80 -5.19 8.60
C PRO A 64 -4.99 -6.19 7.47
N ASP A 65 -5.98 -7.06 7.56
CA ASP A 65 -6.39 -7.99 6.52
C ASP A 65 -6.86 -7.28 5.25
N VAL A 66 -7.68 -6.24 5.41
CA VAL A 66 -8.16 -5.42 4.29
C VAL A 66 -7.01 -4.62 3.69
N ASP A 67 -6.15 -4.00 4.52
CA ASP A 67 -4.98 -3.25 4.07
C ASP A 67 -4.06 -4.12 3.23
N HIS A 68 -3.77 -5.33 3.67
CA HIS A 68 -2.87 -6.25 2.99
C HIS A 68 -3.33 -6.59 1.57
N VAL A 69 -4.59 -6.98 1.41
CA VAL A 69 -5.16 -7.35 0.10
C VAL A 69 -5.04 -6.20 -0.92
N TYR A 70 -5.38 -4.98 -0.53
CA TYR A 70 -5.34 -3.85 -1.46
C TYR A 70 -3.94 -3.25 -1.63
N MET A 71 -3.06 -3.44 -0.64
CA MET A 71 -1.64 -3.08 -0.77
C MET A 71 -0.94 -4.01 -1.76
N ASP A 72 -1.22 -5.32 -1.74
CA ASP A 72 -0.69 -6.27 -2.72
C ASP A 72 -1.10 -5.89 -4.14
N PHE A 73 -2.36 -5.51 -4.34
CA PHE A 73 -2.82 -5.00 -5.63
C PHE A 73 -2.07 -3.72 -6.06
N LEU A 74 -1.79 -2.80 -5.13
CA LEU A 74 -1.02 -1.60 -5.43
C LEU A 74 0.42 -1.95 -5.81
N LEU A 75 1.08 -2.83 -5.04
CA LEU A 75 2.46 -3.25 -5.28
C LEU A 75 2.60 -3.94 -6.62
N GLU A 76 1.68 -4.85 -6.97
CA GLU A 76 1.68 -5.55 -8.25
C GLU A 76 1.49 -4.60 -9.44
N THR A 77 0.59 -3.64 -9.31
CA THR A 77 0.24 -2.74 -10.44
C THR A 77 1.16 -1.52 -10.57
N LYS A 78 1.87 -1.10 -9.49
CA LYS A 78 2.68 0.12 -9.47
C LYS A 78 4.12 -0.09 -9.05
N GLY A 79 4.46 -1.25 -8.48
CA GLY A 79 5.81 -1.58 -7.99
C GLY A 79 6.21 -0.88 -6.69
N ASN A 80 5.37 0.00 -6.15
CA ASN A 80 5.60 0.70 -4.88
C ASN A 80 4.30 0.90 -4.12
N GLY A 81 4.37 0.86 -2.80
CA GLY A 81 3.25 1.01 -1.87
C GLY A 81 3.37 2.24 -0.98
N GLY A 82 2.34 2.46 -0.16
CA GLY A 82 2.33 3.54 0.84
C GLY A 82 0.91 4.01 1.20
N TRP A 83 0.84 4.88 2.20
CA TRP A 83 -0.41 5.48 2.67
C TRP A 83 -0.40 7.00 2.52
N PRO A 84 -1.61 7.60 2.24
CA PRO A 84 -2.90 6.93 2.12
C PRO A 84 -2.92 5.95 0.96
N LEU A 85 -3.56 4.79 1.13
CA LEU A 85 -3.86 3.86 0.04
C LEU A 85 -5.29 4.11 -0.42
N ASN A 86 -5.45 4.50 -1.68
CA ASN A 86 -6.74 4.81 -2.28
C ASN A 86 -7.01 3.87 -3.44
N CYS A 87 -8.13 3.15 -3.37
CA CYS A 87 -8.52 2.21 -4.41
C CYS A 87 -9.88 2.57 -4.99
N ILE A 88 -10.06 2.28 -6.28
CA ILE A 88 -11.36 2.21 -6.92
C ILE A 88 -11.70 0.75 -7.11
N LEU A 89 -12.86 0.34 -6.59
CA LEU A 89 -13.30 -1.04 -6.62
C LEU A 89 -14.59 -1.17 -7.42
N LEU A 90 -14.80 -2.34 -7.98
CA LEU A 90 -16.11 -2.79 -8.47
C LEU A 90 -17.09 -2.92 -7.29
N PRO A 91 -18.41 -2.98 -7.54
CA PRO A 91 -19.41 -3.14 -6.50
C PRO A 91 -19.25 -4.42 -5.65
N ASP A 92 -18.54 -5.42 -6.16
CA ASP A 92 -18.25 -6.68 -5.46
C ASP A 92 -16.97 -6.62 -4.60
N GLY A 93 -16.26 -5.48 -4.61
CA GLY A 93 -15.04 -5.25 -3.84
C GLY A 93 -13.74 -5.54 -4.60
N LYS A 94 -13.81 -6.04 -5.85
CA LYS A 94 -12.59 -6.27 -6.63
C LYS A 94 -11.94 -4.95 -7.04
N PRO A 95 -10.61 -4.78 -6.82
CA PRO A 95 -9.92 -3.56 -7.20
C PRO A 95 -9.73 -3.46 -8.71
N ILE A 96 -9.91 -2.25 -9.25
CA ILE A 96 -9.65 -1.90 -10.64
C ILE A 96 -8.58 -0.82 -10.77
N TYR A 97 -8.26 -0.15 -9.68
CA TYR A 97 -7.21 0.85 -9.61
C TYR A 97 -6.77 1.05 -8.18
N ALA A 98 -5.46 1.31 -7.99
CA ALA A 98 -4.90 1.74 -6.73
C ALA A 98 -3.86 2.84 -6.91
N GLY A 99 -3.68 3.64 -5.88
CA GLY A 99 -2.67 4.69 -5.80
C GLY A 99 -2.62 5.28 -4.40
N THR A 100 -1.64 6.14 -4.15
CA THR A 100 -1.42 6.71 -2.83
C THR A 100 -2.07 8.10 -2.71
N TYR A 101 -1.27 9.14 -2.70
CA TYR A 101 -1.75 10.51 -2.58
C TYR A 101 -2.20 11.09 -3.92
N PHE A 102 -3.31 11.81 -3.92
CA PHE A 102 -3.82 12.55 -5.08
C PHE A 102 -4.18 13.99 -4.70
N LYS A 103 -3.75 14.94 -5.52
CA LYS A 103 -4.27 16.31 -5.48
C LYS A 103 -5.72 16.33 -5.98
N LYS A 104 -6.48 17.32 -5.53
CA LYS A 104 -7.91 17.49 -5.83
C LYS A 104 -8.26 17.28 -7.31
N ASP A 105 -7.59 18.00 -8.21
CA ASP A 105 -7.94 17.97 -9.64
C ASP A 105 -7.63 16.61 -10.27
N GLN A 106 -6.53 15.98 -9.86
CA GLN A 106 -6.17 14.62 -10.28
C GLN A 106 -7.20 13.61 -9.79
N TRP A 107 -7.68 13.76 -8.56
CA TRP A 107 -8.68 12.89 -7.97
C TRP A 107 -10.03 13.00 -8.69
N ILE A 108 -10.50 14.22 -8.98
CA ILE A 108 -11.73 14.44 -9.76
C ILE A 108 -11.62 13.81 -11.15
N GLN A 109 -10.50 14.02 -11.85
CA GLN A 109 -10.28 13.45 -13.18
C GLN A 109 -10.28 11.91 -13.14
N LEU A 110 -9.62 11.33 -12.15
CA LEU A 110 -9.55 9.89 -11.95
C LEU A 110 -10.93 9.29 -11.73
N LEU A 111 -11.69 9.83 -10.77
CA LEU A 111 -13.02 9.37 -10.45
C LEU A 111 -13.98 9.49 -11.66
N SER A 112 -13.97 10.65 -12.32
CA SER A 112 -14.81 10.89 -13.50
C SER A 112 -14.49 9.91 -14.63
N ARG A 113 -13.20 9.60 -14.83
CA ARG A 113 -12.76 8.63 -15.84
C ARG A 113 -13.28 7.22 -15.54
N PHE A 114 -13.15 6.75 -14.30
CA PHE A 114 -13.62 5.41 -13.95
C PHE A 114 -15.14 5.31 -13.96
N GLN A 115 -15.85 6.36 -13.54
CA GLN A 115 -17.31 6.40 -13.67
C GLN A 115 -17.77 6.36 -15.12
N PHE A 116 -17.13 7.12 -16.00
CA PHE A 116 -17.40 7.08 -17.43
C PHE A 116 -17.16 5.68 -18.01
N LEU A 117 -16.00 5.08 -17.73
CA LEU A 117 -15.66 3.72 -18.20
C LEU A 117 -16.63 2.65 -17.67
N TYR A 118 -17.09 2.79 -16.43
CA TYR A 118 -18.03 1.86 -15.84
C TYR A 118 -19.40 1.94 -16.51
N ASN A 119 -19.86 3.15 -16.83
CA ASN A 119 -21.13 3.37 -17.52
C ASN A 119 -21.08 2.87 -18.99
N GLU A 120 -19.96 3.07 -19.68
CA GLU A 120 -19.83 2.69 -21.10
C GLU A 120 -19.57 1.19 -21.29
N ASN A 121 -18.72 0.61 -20.46
CA ASN A 121 -18.33 -0.80 -20.62
C ASN A 121 -17.90 -1.42 -19.26
N PRO A 122 -18.86 -1.79 -18.39
CA PRO A 122 -18.55 -2.39 -17.11
C PRO A 122 -17.82 -3.73 -17.21
N GLN A 123 -18.07 -4.48 -18.29
CA GLN A 123 -17.40 -5.77 -18.49
C GLN A 123 -15.89 -5.62 -18.65
N LYS A 124 -15.43 -4.63 -19.38
CA LYS A 124 -14.00 -4.35 -19.54
C LYS A 124 -13.28 -4.11 -18.20
N LEU A 125 -13.93 -3.41 -17.27
CA LEU A 125 -13.36 -3.19 -15.94
C LEU A 125 -13.36 -4.48 -15.10
N LYS A 126 -14.37 -5.34 -15.27
CA LYS A 126 -14.40 -6.66 -14.62
C LYS A 126 -13.28 -7.58 -15.13
N ASP A 127 -13.03 -7.57 -16.42
CA ASP A 127 -11.96 -8.36 -17.03
C ASP A 127 -10.58 -7.90 -16.49
N ILE A 128 -10.33 -6.60 -16.45
CA ILE A 128 -9.10 -6.03 -15.86
C ILE A 128 -8.93 -6.45 -14.41
N ALA A 129 -10.00 -6.40 -13.61
CA ALA A 129 -9.94 -6.80 -12.20
C ALA A 129 -9.59 -8.28 -12.03
N LEU A 130 -10.13 -9.16 -12.89
CA LEU A 130 -9.86 -10.59 -12.85
C LEU A 130 -8.42 -10.89 -13.24
N ASP A 131 -7.92 -10.29 -14.32
CA ASP A 131 -6.56 -10.52 -14.80
C ASP A 131 -5.50 -10.21 -13.71
N VAL A 132 -5.67 -9.09 -12.98
CA VAL A 132 -4.73 -8.72 -11.93
C VAL A 132 -4.85 -9.65 -10.71
N ILE A 133 -6.07 -10.02 -10.31
CA ILE A 133 -6.28 -10.94 -9.18
C ILE A 133 -5.66 -12.31 -9.47
N GLU A 134 -5.85 -12.85 -10.67
CA GLU A 134 -5.23 -14.12 -11.08
C GLU A 134 -3.69 -14.05 -11.02
N GLN A 135 -3.09 -12.93 -11.39
CA GLN A 135 -1.64 -12.72 -11.30
C GLN A 135 -1.16 -12.74 -9.83
N ILE A 136 -1.88 -12.07 -8.93
CA ILE A 136 -1.56 -12.04 -7.50
C ILE A 136 -1.70 -13.43 -6.87
N GLU A 137 -2.76 -14.15 -7.18
CA GLU A 137 -2.99 -15.52 -6.69
C GLU A 137 -1.89 -16.47 -7.17
N PHE A 138 -1.51 -16.40 -8.45
CA PHE A 138 -0.43 -17.21 -9.01
C PHE A 138 0.92 -16.97 -8.32
N GLN A 139 1.25 -15.72 -7.99
CA GLN A 139 2.48 -15.42 -7.26
C GLN A 139 2.47 -15.99 -5.84
N ASN A 140 1.34 -15.93 -5.15
CA ASN A 140 1.20 -16.47 -3.80
C ASN A 140 1.31 -18.01 -3.75
N GLU A 141 0.92 -18.71 -4.80
CA GLU A 141 1.07 -20.18 -4.90
C GLU A 141 2.51 -20.64 -5.14
N THR A 142 3.39 -19.75 -5.63
CA THR A 142 4.78 -20.07 -5.94
C THR A 142 5.75 -20.00 -4.75
N TYR A 143 5.27 -19.69 -3.55
CA TYR A 143 6.12 -19.78 -2.35
C TYR A 143 6.49 -21.24 -2.11
N SER A 144 7.76 -21.56 -2.38
CA SER A 144 8.30 -22.90 -2.14
C SER A 144 8.25 -23.22 -0.65
N THR A 145 7.83 -24.44 -0.33
CA THR A 145 7.91 -25.01 1.02
C THR A 145 9.32 -25.49 1.37
N GLU A 146 10.34 -25.06 0.63
CA GLU A 146 11.72 -25.39 0.95
C GLU A 146 12.09 -24.76 2.29
N ILE A 147 12.59 -25.62 3.18
CA ILE A 147 13.07 -25.20 4.49
C ILE A 147 14.26 -24.27 4.27
N PHE A 148 14.06 -22.98 4.58
CA PHE A 148 15.09 -21.96 4.50
C PHE A 148 16.25 -22.33 5.43
N LYS A 149 17.40 -22.70 4.87
CA LYS A 149 18.62 -23.01 5.64
C LYS A 149 19.35 -21.71 5.96
N VAL A 150 18.97 -21.06 7.03
CA VAL A 150 19.54 -19.78 7.49
C VAL A 150 21.07 -19.74 7.43
N GLN A 151 21.74 -20.87 7.65
CA GLN A 151 23.21 -20.95 7.70
C GLN A 151 23.91 -20.89 6.32
N GLU A 152 23.21 -21.20 5.24
CA GLU A 152 23.79 -21.23 3.90
C GLU A 152 23.39 -19.99 3.08
N ASP A 153 22.18 -19.49 3.31
CA ASP A 153 21.60 -18.40 2.50
C ASP A 153 21.93 -16.99 2.98
N TRP A 154 22.40 -16.82 4.23
CA TRP A 154 22.73 -15.49 4.76
C TRP A 154 23.88 -14.78 4.02
N LEU A 155 24.81 -15.52 3.42
CA LEU A 155 25.87 -14.96 2.59
C LEU A 155 25.33 -14.24 1.34
N GLU A 156 24.18 -14.67 0.83
CA GLU A 156 23.53 -13.98 -0.28
C GLU A 156 22.95 -12.62 0.12
N TRP A 157 22.58 -12.46 1.39
CA TRP A 157 22.05 -11.20 1.92
C TRP A 157 23.07 -10.07 1.93
N VAL A 158 24.36 -10.37 1.94
CA VAL A 158 25.44 -9.35 1.84
C VAL A 158 25.23 -8.46 0.61
N LYS A 159 24.66 -8.98 -0.47
CA LYS A 159 24.40 -8.23 -1.71
C LYS A 159 23.38 -7.08 -1.52
N PHE A 160 22.51 -7.22 -0.51
CA PHE A 160 21.48 -6.23 -0.20
C PHE A 160 21.90 -5.22 0.85
N LEU A 161 23.07 -5.39 1.46
CA LEU A 161 23.60 -4.48 2.47
C LEU A 161 24.38 -3.34 1.82
N ASP A 162 24.16 -2.12 2.27
CA ASP A 162 25.01 -0.98 1.92
C ASP A 162 26.20 -0.93 2.87
N LEU A 163 27.36 -1.35 2.37
CA LEU A 163 28.57 -1.43 3.16
C LEU A 163 29.27 -0.08 3.37
N GLU A 164 28.81 0.97 2.70
CA GLU A 164 29.37 2.33 2.82
C GLU A 164 28.53 3.22 3.74
N HIS A 165 27.19 3.16 3.61
CA HIS A 165 26.28 4.04 4.35
C HIS A 165 25.40 3.31 5.39
N GLY A 166 25.57 2.00 5.51
CA GLY A 166 24.76 1.16 6.41
C GLY A 166 23.35 0.88 5.88
N ASN A 167 22.61 0.00 6.60
CA ASN A 167 21.29 -0.45 6.23
C ASN A 167 21.24 -1.20 4.88
N LEU A 168 20.06 -1.29 4.24
CA LEU A 168 19.91 -1.94 2.95
C LEU A 168 20.34 -1.03 1.79
N ASN A 169 20.76 -1.60 0.68
CA ASN A 169 21.25 -0.89 -0.51
C ASN A 169 20.09 -0.35 -1.35
N TYR A 170 19.32 0.59 -0.80
CA TYR A 170 18.28 1.35 -1.47
C TYR A 170 18.62 2.85 -1.44
N ALA A 171 18.17 3.57 -2.47
CA ALA A 171 18.36 5.02 -2.55
C ALA A 171 17.70 5.76 -1.38
N GLN A 172 16.51 5.31 -0.95
CA GLN A 172 15.82 5.79 0.25
C GLN A 172 15.95 4.74 1.35
N LYS A 173 16.50 5.12 2.49
CA LYS A 173 16.75 4.22 3.62
C LYS A 173 15.72 4.44 4.73
N PHE A 174 15.12 3.34 5.16
CA PHE A 174 14.27 3.32 6.35
C PHE A 174 14.98 2.65 7.52
N PRO A 175 14.80 3.13 8.75
CA PRO A 175 15.24 2.42 9.93
C PRO A 175 14.50 1.07 10.01
N MET A 176 15.20 -0.03 9.79
CA MET A 176 14.66 -1.38 9.89
C MET A 176 15.36 -2.12 11.02
N PRO A 177 14.93 -1.94 12.28
CA PRO A 177 15.64 -2.45 13.46
C PRO A 177 15.77 -3.97 13.49
N THR A 178 14.90 -4.68 12.78
CA THR A 178 14.96 -6.14 12.65
C THR A 178 16.20 -6.62 11.89
N VAL A 179 16.70 -5.84 10.92
CA VAL A 179 17.89 -6.18 10.13
C VAL A 179 19.15 -6.17 10.99
N PRO A 180 19.57 -5.06 11.63
CA PRO A 180 20.72 -5.06 12.51
C PRO A 180 20.53 -6.03 13.69
N HIS A 181 19.34 -6.19 14.24
CA HIS A 181 19.07 -7.14 15.31
C HIS A 181 19.34 -8.58 14.86
N PHE A 182 18.88 -8.98 13.67
CA PHE A 182 19.18 -10.30 13.11
C PHE A 182 20.69 -10.49 12.87
N LEU A 183 21.35 -9.49 12.28
CA LEU A 183 22.78 -9.55 11.96
C LEU A 183 23.67 -9.65 13.21
N MET A 184 23.21 -9.18 14.37
CA MET A 184 23.93 -9.35 15.64
C MET A 184 24.03 -10.81 16.10
N TYR A 185 23.12 -11.69 15.69
CA TYR A 185 23.18 -13.11 15.99
C TYR A 185 24.16 -13.88 15.10
N ILE A 186 24.58 -13.29 13.98
CA ILE A 186 25.52 -13.88 13.07
C ILE A 186 26.95 -13.55 13.56
N GLN A 187 27.72 -14.57 13.92
CA GLN A 187 29.10 -14.43 14.39
C GLN A 187 30.05 -14.20 13.22
N ASP A 188 29.94 -13.04 12.56
CA ASP A 188 30.82 -12.63 11.45
C ASP A 188 31.14 -11.13 11.60
N ASP A 189 32.43 -10.80 11.62
CA ASP A 189 32.91 -9.43 11.85
C ASP A 189 32.41 -8.42 10.82
N ARG A 190 32.14 -8.85 9.60
CA ARG A 190 31.57 -8.00 8.53
C ARG A 190 30.21 -7.47 8.92
N PHE A 191 29.37 -8.33 9.51
CA PHE A 191 28.02 -7.94 9.95
C PHE A 191 28.06 -7.09 11.20
N GLN A 192 28.98 -7.37 12.13
CA GLN A 192 29.15 -6.54 13.31
C GLN A 192 29.58 -5.11 12.93
N HIS A 193 30.47 -4.98 11.94
CA HIS A 193 30.85 -3.68 11.40
C HIS A 193 29.64 -2.98 10.73
N HIS A 194 28.90 -3.69 9.89
CA HIS A 194 27.70 -3.15 9.21
C HIS A 194 26.59 -2.71 10.20
N VAL A 195 26.38 -3.47 11.27
CA VAL A 195 25.43 -3.09 12.33
C VAL A 195 25.81 -1.76 12.97
N ARG A 196 27.10 -1.59 13.34
CA ARG A 196 27.60 -0.32 13.90
C ARG A 196 27.41 0.82 12.92
N LEU A 197 27.80 0.66 11.67
CA LEU A 197 27.64 1.66 10.62
C LEU A 197 26.17 2.07 10.45
N SER A 198 25.25 1.11 10.47
CA SER A 198 23.81 1.36 10.35
C SER A 198 23.26 2.13 11.55
N LEU A 199 23.66 1.77 12.76
CA LEU A 199 23.21 2.45 13.99
C LEU A 199 23.77 3.86 14.08
N ASP A 200 25.05 4.06 13.74
CA ASP A 200 25.68 5.39 13.70
C ASP A 200 24.99 6.31 12.70
N ALA A 201 24.64 5.78 11.52
CA ALA A 201 23.89 6.54 10.52
C ALA A 201 22.50 6.97 11.05
N ILE A 202 21.77 6.09 11.73
CA ILE A 202 20.47 6.41 12.31
C ILE A 202 20.59 7.47 13.41
N VAL A 203 21.56 7.33 14.31
CA VAL A 203 21.80 8.31 15.38
C VAL A 203 22.13 9.68 14.83
N ASN A 204 23.00 9.75 13.82
CA ASN A 204 23.39 11.00 13.18
C ASN A 204 22.23 11.68 12.45
N LEU A 205 21.35 10.92 11.80
CA LEU A 205 20.14 11.46 11.15
C LEU A 205 19.11 11.95 12.19
N SER A 206 18.94 11.22 13.27
CA SER A 206 18.00 11.58 14.34
C SER A 206 18.36 12.91 15.03
N LEU A 207 19.65 13.19 15.19
CA LEU A 207 20.13 14.44 15.79
C LEU A 207 19.92 15.68 14.91
N ILE A 208 19.64 15.50 13.62
CA ILE A 208 19.41 16.61 12.66
C ILE A 208 17.90 16.93 12.55
N HIS A 209 17.03 15.99 12.91
CA HIS A 209 15.57 16.08 12.67
C HIS A 209 14.72 16.09 13.96
N ILE A 210 15.33 16.13 15.13
CA ILE A 210 14.72 16.43 16.40
C ILE A 210 15.06 17.91 16.77
#